data_413eda2f04bb56f6d7d48cb58df8c22b
#
_entry.id   413eda2f04bb56f6d7d48cb58df8c22b
#
_cell.length_a   1.000
_cell.length_b   1.000
_cell.length_c   1.000
_cell.angle_alpha   90.00
_cell.angle_beta   90.00
_cell.angle_gamma   90.00
#
_symmetry.space_group_name_H-M   'P 1'
#
loop_
_entity.id
_entity.type
_entity.pdbx_description
1 polymer ?
#
loop_
_entity_poly.entity_id
_entity_poly.type
_entity_poly.pdbx_seq_one_letter_code
_entity_poly.pdbx_strand_id
1 'polypeptide(L)'
;MVARKTIIRAVNNSSPILHAVVSCKWTMRTDRAQNTRSEALSLIRGRKGRLPHVVVVTAEPLPDRLTSLALGTGDIDMVYHLALPELQETVEEIGDETSKDLLKMMIEGKRLRDISDLPLDLAV
;
A
#
# COMPACT_ATOMS: atom_id res chain seq x y z
N MET A 1 10.30 -6.91 -0.05
CA MET A 1 9.32 -6.67 1.03
C MET A 1 10.05 -6.46 2.35
N VAL A 2 9.68 -5.45 3.08
CA VAL A 2 10.28 -5.15 4.38
C VAL A 2 9.27 -5.45 5.48
N ALA A 3 9.62 -6.31 6.41
CA ALA A 3 8.80 -6.63 7.56
C ALA A 3 9.32 -5.87 8.77
N ARG A 4 8.48 -5.04 9.37
CA ARG A 4 8.82 -4.31 10.58
C ARG A 4 8.21 -5.01 11.79
N LYS A 5 9.06 -5.41 12.72
CA LYS A 5 8.61 -5.95 13.99
C LYS A 5 8.41 -4.79 14.95
N THR A 6 7.19 -4.61 15.44
CA THR A 6 6.96 -3.65 16.51
C THR A 6 7.27 -4.28 17.86
N ILE A 7 7.65 -3.42 18.80
CA ILE A 7 7.95 -3.85 20.16
C ILE A 7 6.67 -3.96 21.01
N ILE A 8 5.53 -4.19 20.39
CA ILE A 8 4.32 -4.49 21.15
C ILE A 8 4.43 -5.93 21.63
N ARG A 9 4.75 -6.07 22.87
CA ARG A 9 4.79 -7.37 23.53
C ARG A 9 3.47 -7.59 24.26
N ALA A 10 2.98 -8.81 24.22
CA ALA A 10 1.89 -9.19 25.11
C ALA A 10 2.34 -9.02 26.56
N VAL A 11 1.37 -8.81 27.45
CA VAL A 11 1.61 -8.58 28.88
C VAL A 11 2.51 -9.65 29.51
N ASN A 12 2.53 -10.84 28.95
CA ASN A 12 3.32 -11.98 29.43
C ASN A 12 4.69 -12.13 28.75
N ASN A 13 5.18 -11.08 28.12
CA ASN A 13 6.52 -11.03 27.55
C ASN A 13 6.78 -12.08 26.46
N SER A 14 5.80 -12.33 25.64
CA SER A 14 5.91 -13.24 24.51
C SER A 14 6.70 -12.64 23.33
N SER A 15 6.89 -13.43 22.28
CA SER A 15 7.59 -13.03 21.07
C SER A 15 6.99 -11.76 20.43
N PRO A 16 7.81 -10.94 19.75
CA PRO A 16 7.31 -9.77 19.02
C PRO A 16 6.21 -10.15 18.01
N ILE A 17 5.20 -9.30 17.93
CA ILE A 17 4.09 -9.47 16.99
C ILE A 17 4.36 -8.64 15.74
N LEU A 18 4.15 -9.24 14.57
CA LEU A 18 4.25 -8.52 13.31
C LEU A 18 3.10 -7.51 13.22
N HIS A 19 3.43 -6.22 13.20
CA HIS A 19 2.45 -5.15 13.14
C HIS A 19 2.13 -4.73 11.72
N ALA A 20 3.14 -4.61 10.88
CA ALA A 20 2.97 -4.15 9.52
C ALA A 20 4.01 -4.76 8.58
N VAL A 21 3.60 -4.95 7.34
CA VAL A 21 4.48 -5.35 6.24
C VAL A 21 4.43 -4.24 5.19
N VAL A 22 5.60 -3.73 4.81
CA VAL A 22 5.73 -2.70 3.80
C VAL A 22 6.42 -3.30 2.58
N SER A 23 5.70 -3.35 1.47
CA SER A 23 6.25 -3.77 0.19
C SER A 23 6.64 -2.54 -0.62
N CYS A 24 7.92 -2.41 -0.94
CA CYS A 24 8.44 -1.26 -1.69
C CYS A 24 8.69 -1.66 -3.14
N LYS A 25 8.02 -1.02 -4.06
CA LYS A 25 8.18 -1.22 -5.51
C LYS A 25 8.33 0.13 -6.18
N TRP A 26 9.42 0.33 -6.92
CA TRP A 26 9.62 1.60 -7.62
C TRP A 26 8.55 1.84 -8.67
N THR A 27 8.31 0.84 -9.51
CA THR A 27 7.24 0.86 -10.51
C THR A 27 6.41 -0.41 -10.41
N MET A 28 5.15 -0.33 -10.86
CA MET A 28 4.20 -1.44 -10.79
C MET A 28 3.88 -1.95 -12.19
N ARG A 29 4.49 -3.06 -12.58
CA ARG A 29 4.03 -3.86 -13.71
C ARG A 29 2.98 -4.85 -13.22
N THR A 30 2.17 -5.36 -14.12
CA THR A 30 1.08 -6.30 -13.78
C THR A 30 1.61 -7.51 -13.00
N ASP A 31 2.73 -8.08 -13.42
CA ASP A 31 3.37 -9.21 -12.75
C ASP A 31 3.85 -8.86 -11.33
N ARG A 32 4.40 -7.66 -11.13
CA ARG A 32 4.82 -7.18 -9.81
C ARG A 32 3.64 -6.94 -8.88
N ALA A 33 2.53 -6.41 -9.41
CA ALA A 33 1.32 -6.24 -8.63
C ALA A 33 0.78 -7.60 -8.16
N GLN A 34 0.80 -8.61 -9.01
CA GLN A 34 0.43 -9.96 -8.65
C GLN A 34 1.34 -10.56 -7.59
N ASN A 35 2.65 -10.38 -7.71
CA ASN A 35 3.60 -10.86 -6.71
C ASN A 35 3.35 -10.21 -5.35
N THR A 36 3.08 -8.91 -5.31
CA THR A 36 2.77 -8.20 -4.07
C THR A 36 1.50 -8.75 -3.43
N ARG A 37 0.46 -9.00 -4.21
CA ARG A 37 -0.78 -9.61 -3.73
C ARG A 37 -0.55 -11.01 -3.19
N SER A 38 0.23 -11.82 -3.89
CA SER A 38 0.57 -13.18 -3.45
C SER A 38 1.35 -13.19 -2.15
N GLU A 39 2.30 -12.27 -1.99
CA GLU A 39 3.05 -12.10 -0.75
C GLU A 39 2.11 -11.72 0.41
N ALA A 40 1.22 -10.76 0.18
CA ALA A 40 0.24 -10.33 1.18
C ALA A 40 -0.67 -11.48 1.60
N LEU A 41 -1.20 -12.22 0.63
CA LEU A 41 -2.09 -13.34 0.88
C LEU A 41 -1.40 -14.46 1.67
N SER A 42 -0.14 -14.77 1.33
CA SER A 42 0.66 -15.75 2.05
C SER A 42 0.86 -15.36 3.52
N LEU A 43 1.12 -14.09 3.79
CA LEU A 43 1.28 -13.57 5.15
C LEU A 43 -0.02 -13.65 5.94
N ILE A 44 -1.14 -13.33 5.32
CA ILE A 44 -2.46 -13.40 5.95
C ILE A 44 -2.80 -14.85 6.29
N ARG A 45 -2.63 -15.78 5.36
CA ARG A 45 -2.95 -17.19 5.54
C ARG A 45 -2.06 -17.90 6.55
N GLY A 46 -0.77 -17.53 6.58
CA GLY A 46 0.20 -18.17 7.48
C GLY A 46 0.14 -17.69 8.91
N ARG A 47 -0.76 -16.74 9.23
CA ARG A 47 -0.78 -16.11 10.53
C ARG A 47 -1.91 -16.63 11.41
N LYS A 48 -1.56 -16.87 12.68
CA LYS A 48 -2.52 -17.12 13.74
C LYS A 48 -2.68 -15.84 14.57
N GLY A 49 -3.90 -15.37 14.77
CA GLY A 49 -4.20 -14.21 15.58
C GLY A 49 -4.44 -12.93 14.74
N ARG A 50 -4.05 -11.78 15.28
CA ARG A 50 -4.31 -10.48 14.66
C ARG A 50 -3.53 -10.32 13.35
N LEU A 51 -4.23 -9.91 12.28
CA LEU A 51 -3.60 -9.67 10.99
C LEU A 51 -2.71 -8.42 11.02
N PRO A 52 -1.53 -8.46 10.37
CA PRO A 52 -0.70 -7.28 10.22
C PRO A 52 -1.29 -6.31 9.22
N HIS A 53 -0.91 -5.04 9.30
CA HIS A 53 -1.15 -4.09 8.22
C HIS A 53 -0.27 -4.48 7.03
N VAL A 54 -0.86 -4.55 5.85
CA VAL A 54 -0.13 -4.82 4.60
C VAL A 54 -0.24 -3.59 3.73
N VAL A 55 0.87 -2.90 3.52
CA VAL A 55 0.90 -1.66 2.74
C VAL A 55 1.95 -1.75 1.63
N VAL A 56 1.73 -0.98 0.59
CA VAL A 56 2.65 -0.88 -0.55
C VAL A 56 3.13 0.56 -0.66
N VAL A 57 4.41 0.73 -0.88
CA VAL A 57 5.03 2.02 -1.18
C VAL A 57 5.58 1.97 -2.59
N THR A 58 5.19 2.92 -3.42
CA THR A 58 5.59 2.94 -4.83
C THR A 58 5.76 4.35 -5.37
N ALA A 59 6.53 4.49 -6.43
CA ALA A 59 6.67 5.72 -7.21
C ALA A 59 6.03 5.59 -8.60
N GLU A 60 5.15 4.62 -8.80
CA GLU A 60 4.49 4.37 -10.10
C GLU A 60 3.74 5.61 -10.58
N PRO A 61 4.07 6.15 -11.77
CA PRO A 61 3.43 7.35 -12.27
C PRO A 61 2.12 7.11 -13.02
N LEU A 62 1.79 5.87 -13.35
CA LEU A 62 0.61 5.57 -14.17
C LEU A 62 -0.59 5.19 -13.30
N PRO A 63 -1.68 5.99 -13.32
CA PRO A 63 -2.87 5.71 -12.50
C PRO A 63 -3.53 4.35 -12.75
N ASP A 64 -3.52 3.87 -13.98
CA ASP A 64 -4.09 2.56 -14.30
C ASP A 64 -3.37 1.41 -13.59
N ARG A 65 -2.04 1.48 -13.48
CA ARG A 65 -1.25 0.50 -12.74
C ARG A 65 -1.48 0.59 -11.24
N LEU A 66 -1.58 1.81 -10.71
CA LEU A 66 -1.92 2.03 -9.30
C LEU A 66 -3.30 1.47 -8.99
N THR A 67 -4.26 1.64 -9.88
CA THR A 67 -5.63 1.14 -9.71
C THR A 67 -5.67 -0.37 -9.56
N SER A 68 -4.92 -1.10 -10.35
CA SER A 68 -4.91 -2.56 -10.28
C SER A 68 -4.45 -3.07 -8.92
N LEU A 69 -3.66 -2.29 -8.21
CA LEU A 69 -3.17 -2.63 -6.87
C LEU A 69 -4.10 -2.08 -5.78
N ALA A 70 -4.45 -0.80 -5.88
CA ALA A 70 -5.21 -0.11 -4.84
C ALA A 70 -6.68 -0.57 -4.75
N LEU A 71 -7.29 -0.88 -5.88
CA LEU A 71 -8.69 -1.30 -5.96
C LEU A 71 -8.86 -2.80 -6.22
N GLY A 72 -7.83 -3.57 -5.94
CA GLY A 72 -7.85 -5.01 -6.19
C GLY A 72 -8.64 -5.80 -5.14
N THR A 73 -8.10 -6.93 -4.73
CA THR A 73 -8.81 -7.93 -3.93
C THR A 73 -9.03 -7.60 -2.46
N GLY A 74 -8.51 -6.47 -1.97
CA GLY A 74 -8.61 -6.12 -0.56
C GLY A 74 -7.53 -6.71 0.33
N ASP A 75 -6.59 -7.44 -0.22
CA ASP A 75 -5.47 -8.03 0.53
C ASP A 75 -4.44 -6.99 0.99
N ILE A 76 -4.46 -5.81 0.35
CA ILE A 76 -3.59 -4.69 0.65
C ILE A 76 -4.42 -3.59 1.31
N ASP A 77 -4.00 -3.16 2.49
CA ASP A 77 -4.74 -2.16 3.26
C ASP A 77 -4.65 -0.77 2.66
N MET A 78 -3.48 -0.40 2.15
CA MET A 78 -3.25 0.94 1.63
C MET A 78 -2.06 0.96 0.67
N VAL A 79 -2.14 1.82 -0.33
CA VAL A 79 -1.03 2.13 -1.22
C VAL A 79 -0.56 3.55 -0.92
N TYR A 80 0.74 3.72 -0.72
CA TYR A 80 1.38 5.02 -0.48
C TYR A 80 2.27 5.38 -1.65
N HIS A 81 2.05 6.56 -2.20
CA HIS A 81 2.87 7.07 -3.29
C HIS A 81 3.98 7.96 -2.72
N LEU A 82 5.20 7.80 -3.25
CA LEU A 82 6.36 8.57 -2.79
C LEU A 82 6.25 10.07 -3.07
N ALA A 83 5.44 10.47 -4.04
CA ALA A 83 5.30 11.87 -4.45
C ALA A 83 3.87 12.12 -4.97
N LEU A 84 2.85 11.85 -4.14
CA LEU A 84 1.46 11.99 -4.57
C LEU A 84 1.08 13.41 -5.01
N PRO A 85 1.46 14.50 -4.30
CA PRO A 85 1.14 15.84 -4.77
C PRO A 85 1.68 16.13 -6.17
N GLU A 86 2.92 15.72 -6.46
CA GLU A 86 3.55 15.90 -7.76
C GLU A 86 2.87 15.06 -8.83
N LEU A 87 2.43 13.85 -8.47
CA LEU A 87 1.67 13.00 -9.38
C LEU A 87 0.33 13.63 -9.73
N GLN A 88 -0.37 14.20 -8.74
CA GLN A 88 -1.63 14.89 -8.98
C GLN A 88 -1.46 16.06 -9.94
N GLU A 89 -0.43 16.89 -9.76
CA GLU A 89 -0.13 18.00 -10.66
C GLU A 89 0.15 17.51 -12.08
N THR A 90 0.98 16.48 -12.22
CA THR A 90 1.35 15.94 -13.52
C THR A 90 0.13 15.38 -14.26
N VAL A 91 -0.71 14.64 -13.57
CA VAL A 91 -1.93 14.07 -14.16
C VAL A 91 -2.90 15.17 -14.58
N GLU A 92 -3.03 16.25 -13.81
CA GLU A 92 -3.86 17.38 -14.17
C GLU A 92 -3.36 18.09 -15.43
N GLU A 93 -2.04 18.20 -15.61
CA GLU A 93 -1.45 18.90 -16.76
C GLU A 93 -1.46 18.07 -18.04
N ILE A 94 -1.07 16.79 -17.95
CA ILE A 94 -0.83 15.97 -19.15
C ILE A 94 -1.62 14.67 -19.18
N GLY A 95 -2.34 14.33 -18.14
CA GLY A 95 -3.14 13.10 -18.08
C GLY A 95 -4.42 13.21 -18.91
N ASP A 96 -4.89 12.06 -19.40
CA ASP A 96 -6.20 11.99 -20.03
C ASP A 96 -7.31 11.95 -18.97
N GLU A 97 -8.56 12.04 -19.41
CA GLU A 97 -9.71 12.04 -18.49
C GLU A 97 -9.81 10.74 -17.69
N THR A 98 -9.47 9.61 -18.31
CA THR A 98 -9.48 8.31 -17.63
C THR A 98 -8.47 8.28 -16.47
N SER A 99 -7.24 8.75 -16.71
CA SER A 99 -6.21 8.83 -15.68
C SER A 99 -6.60 9.76 -14.54
N LYS A 100 -7.19 10.91 -14.85
CA LYS A 100 -7.69 11.86 -13.84
C LYS A 100 -8.77 11.25 -12.98
N ASP A 101 -9.73 10.58 -13.59
CA ASP A 101 -10.85 9.95 -12.89
C ASP A 101 -10.38 8.79 -12.00
N LEU A 102 -9.46 7.96 -12.47
CA LEU A 102 -8.90 6.86 -11.70
C LEU A 102 -8.14 7.37 -10.48
N LEU A 103 -7.30 8.38 -10.67
CA LEU A 103 -6.53 8.95 -9.56
C LEU A 103 -7.45 9.57 -8.50
N LYS A 104 -8.44 10.33 -8.94
CA LYS A 104 -9.42 10.95 -8.06
C LYS A 104 -10.19 9.89 -7.27
N MET A 105 -10.63 8.83 -7.93
CA MET A 105 -11.37 7.74 -7.29
C MET A 105 -10.55 7.05 -6.20
N MET A 106 -9.28 6.78 -6.46
CA MET A 106 -8.40 6.15 -5.47
C MET A 106 -8.16 7.04 -4.24
N ILE A 107 -7.95 8.34 -4.46
CA ILE A 107 -7.70 9.28 -3.38
C ILE A 107 -8.96 9.50 -2.55
N GLU A 108 -10.10 9.76 -3.17
CA GLU A 108 -11.38 9.96 -2.49
C GLU A 108 -11.84 8.71 -1.75
N GLY A 109 -11.57 7.54 -2.31
CA GLY A 109 -11.88 6.27 -1.67
C GLY A 109 -10.91 5.87 -0.56
N LYS A 110 -9.90 6.70 -0.28
CA LYS A 110 -8.86 6.46 0.74
C LYS A 110 -8.10 5.15 0.52
N ARG A 111 -7.83 4.84 -0.75
CA ARG A 111 -7.04 3.67 -1.14
C ARG A 111 -5.62 4.04 -1.55
N LEU A 112 -5.37 5.33 -1.80
CA LEU A 112 -4.08 5.87 -2.19
C LEU A 112 -3.81 7.14 -1.37
N ARG A 113 -2.66 7.17 -0.72
CA ARG A 113 -2.21 8.32 0.08
C ARG A 113 -0.75 8.67 -0.23
N ASP A 114 -0.32 9.84 0.21
CA ASP A 114 1.09 10.21 0.14
C ASP A 114 1.90 9.49 1.22
N ILE A 115 3.18 9.26 0.94
CA ILE A 115 4.09 8.57 1.88
C ILE A 115 4.17 9.28 3.24
N SER A 116 3.96 10.59 3.27
CA SER A 116 4.00 11.36 4.52
C SER A 116 2.92 10.94 5.53
N ASP A 117 1.86 10.30 5.08
CA ASP A 117 0.79 9.83 5.96
C ASP A 117 1.10 8.46 6.60
N LEU A 118 2.08 7.74 6.08
CA LEU A 118 2.36 6.36 6.50
C LEU A 118 2.69 6.22 7.98
N PRO A 119 3.56 7.04 8.58
CA PRO A 119 3.91 6.84 9.99
C PRO A 119 2.72 6.96 10.93
N LEU A 120 1.84 7.92 10.69
CA LEU A 120 0.66 8.13 11.52
C LEU A 120 -0.37 7.01 11.32
N ASP A 121 -0.56 6.57 10.09
CA ASP A 121 -1.48 5.48 9.77
C ASP A 121 -1.05 4.17 10.42
N LEU A 122 0.25 3.90 10.51
CA LEU A 122 0.77 2.71 11.17
C LEU A 122 0.81 2.81 12.69
N ALA A 123 0.66 3.99 13.25
CA ALA A 123 0.69 4.20 14.69
C ALA A 123 -0.61 3.79 15.38
N VAL A 124 -1.65 3.49 14.62
CA VAL A 124 -2.98 3.15 15.14
C VAL A 124 -3.16 1.66 15.38
#